data_63d9ba1c6d69968359500cb1c0c9f8f7
#
_entry.id   63d9ba1c6d69968359500cb1c0c9f8f7
#
_cell.length_a   1.000
_cell.length_b   1.000
_cell.length_c   1.000
_cell.angle_alpha   90.00
_cell.angle_beta   90.00
_cell.angle_gamma   90.00
#
_symmetry.space_group_name_H-M   'P 1'
#
loop_
_entity.id
_entity.type
_entity.pdbx_description
1 polymer ?
#
loop_
_entity_poly.entity_id
_entity_poly.type
_entity_poly.pdbx_seq_one_letter_code
_entity_poly.pdbx_strand_id
1 'polypeptide(L)'
;MKQPTLAAIDLGTNSCRLLIADRSGRTLYKNAISTRLGEGMSAGNRFTDEAVMRGIECFCTFKMTMDEYGTEKYRAIATAACRTAENGAEFAKKIKQQSGIDLEIIDGYEEAVLNLKGALLNVQDEKAGYVVVYDLGGGSTEITLATRSAEPGILHTVSVPWGARNAAEKFGLKEYDPVAAARLDEEISAYSRAFVRDAGLEKYRGDVCFVATSS
;
A
#
# COMPACT_ATOMS: atom_id res chain seq x y z
N MET A 1 5.42 -10.16 33.37
CA MET A 1 4.28 -10.07 32.40
C MET A 1 4.79 -9.39 31.15
N LYS A 2 4.57 -9.97 29.97
CA LYS A 2 4.90 -9.29 28.69
C LYS A 2 4.08 -8.00 28.60
N GLN A 3 4.70 -6.89 28.19
CA GLN A 3 3.92 -5.67 27.95
C GLN A 3 3.01 -5.89 26.73
N PRO A 4 1.79 -5.35 26.76
CA PRO A 4 0.84 -5.47 25.67
C PRO A 4 1.39 -4.84 24.39
N THR A 5 1.23 -5.54 23.29
CA THR A 5 1.69 -5.10 21.97
C THR A 5 0.54 -4.83 21.02
N LEU A 6 0.81 -4.03 20.00
CA LEU A 6 -0.09 -3.70 18.90
C LEU A 6 0.49 -4.24 17.60
N ALA A 7 -0.39 -4.67 16.68
CA ALA A 7 0.06 -5.11 15.36
C ALA A 7 -0.69 -4.40 14.23
N ALA A 8 0.01 -4.24 13.12
CA ALA A 8 -0.56 -3.82 11.84
C ALA A 8 -0.17 -4.82 10.75
N ILE A 9 -1.16 -5.25 9.95
CA ILE A 9 -0.96 -6.09 8.77
C ILE A 9 -1.41 -5.28 7.56
N ASP A 10 -0.53 -5.22 6.55
CA ASP A 10 -0.78 -4.58 5.27
C ASP A 10 -0.64 -5.61 4.14
N LEU A 11 -1.76 -5.90 3.47
CA LEU A 11 -1.82 -6.83 2.36
C LEU A 11 -1.90 -6.08 1.04
N GLY A 12 -0.77 -5.96 0.39
CA GLY A 12 -0.66 -5.40 -0.95
C GLY A 12 -0.80 -6.44 -2.07
N THR A 13 -0.63 -5.99 -3.30
CA THR A 13 -0.72 -6.83 -4.50
C THR A 13 0.39 -7.90 -4.57
N ASN A 14 1.58 -7.60 -4.05
CA ASN A 14 2.74 -8.48 -4.15
C ASN A 14 3.18 -9.08 -2.81
N SER A 15 3.05 -8.33 -1.74
CA SER A 15 3.55 -8.71 -0.41
C SER A 15 2.53 -8.42 0.68
N CYS A 16 2.62 -9.19 1.75
CA CYS A 16 1.91 -8.94 3.00
C CYS A 16 2.93 -8.60 4.08
N ARG A 17 2.69 -7.53 4.83
CA ARG A 17 3.60 -7.02 5.86
C ARG A 17 2.98 -7.12 7.22
N LEU A 18 3.78 -7.50 8.22
CA LEU A 18 3.43 -7.45 9.63
C LEU A 18 4.39 -6.52 10.36
N LEU A 19 3.84 -5.59 11.10
CA LEU A 19 4.55 -4.76 12.07
C LEU A 19 3.96 -5.02 13.46
N ILE A 20 4.81 -5.30 14.45
CA ILE A 20 4.40 -5.36 15.86
C ILE A 20 5.20 -4.31 16.62
N ALA A 21 4.51 -3.50 17.41
CA ALA A 21 5.10 -2.45 18.21
C ALA A 21 4.59 -2.50 19.66
N ASP A 22 5.36 -1.96 20.59
CA ASP A 22 4.88 -1.68 21.93
C ASP A 22 4.00 -0.41 21.96
N ARG A 23 3.40 -0.10 23.10
CA ARG A 23 2.51 1.07 23.26
C ARG A 23 3.22 2.41 23.12
N SER A 24 4.56 2.45 23.17
CA SER A 24 5.35 3.65 22.89
C SER A 24 5.59 3.89 21.40
N GLY A 25 5.19 2.95 20.54
CA GLY A 25 5.45 2.97 19.09
C GLY A 25 6.80 2.36 18.69
N ARG A 26 7.57 1.80 19.64
CA ARG A 26 8.84 1.14 19.32
C ARG A 26 8.56 -0.18 18.61
N THR A 27 9.13 -0.36 17.44
CA THR A 27 9.04 -1.59 16.66
C THR A 27 9.71 -2.75 17.40
N LEU A 28 8.97 -3.83 17.61
CA LEU A 28 9.45 -5.08 18.22
C LEU A 28 9.68 -6.17 17.18
N TYR A 29 8.87 -6.17 16.11
CA TYR A 29 8.97 -7.13 15.03
C TYR A 29 8.49 -6.51 13.72
N LYS A 30 9.16 -6.84 12.62
CA LYS A 30 8.77 -6.44 11.26
C LYS A 30 9.10 -7.58 10.30
N ASN A 31 8.16 -7.98 9.49
CA ASN A 31 8.35 -8.99 8.46
C ASN A 31 7.51 -8.68 7.21
N ALA A 32 7.97 -9.16 6.07
CA ALA A 32 7.26 -9.08 4.79
C ALA A 32 7.33 -10.44 4.10
N ILE A 33 6.17 -10.98 3.72
CA ILE A 33 6.04 -12.24 3.00
C ILE A 33 5.50 -11.95 1.60
N SER A 34 6.17 -12.47 0.57
CA SER A 34 5.75 -12.32 -0.81
C SER A 34 4.58 -13.26 -1.12
N THR A 35 3.36 -12.73 -1.12
CA THR A 35 2.13 -13.48 -1.40
C THR A 35 1.80 -13.55 -2.88
N ARG A 36 2.29 -12.58 -3.67
CA ARG A 36 2.05 -12.46 -5.12
C ARG A 36 0.58 -12.61 -5.49
N LEU A 37 -0.32 -11.96 -4.74
CA LEU A 37 -1.76 -12.05 -4.97
C LEU A 37 -2.18 -11.60 -6.38
N GLY A 38 -1.52 -10.58 -6.91
CA GLY A 38 -1.80 -10.09 -8.25
C GLY A 38 -1.33 -11.00 -9.39
N GLU A 39 -0.67 -12.15 -9.10
CA GLU A 39 -0.20 -13.07 -10.13
C GLU A 39 -1.39 -13.71 -10.87
N GLY A 40 -1.41 -13.54 -12.22
CA GLY A 40 -2.50 -14.05 -13.06
C GLY A 40 -3.77 -13.19 -13.09
N MET A 41 -3.88 -12.12 -12.31
CA MET A 41 -5.06 -11.25 -12.30
C MET A 41 -5.33 -10.56 -13.65
N SER A 42 -4.30 -10.29 -14.44
CA SER A 42 -4.44 -9.67 -15.76
C SER A 42 -5.31 -10.48 -16.74
N ALA A 43 -5.45 -11.78 -16.52
CA ALA A 43 -6.22 -12.69 -17.39
C ALA A 43 -7.71 -12.82 -16.98
N GLY A 44 -8.12 -12.39 -15.79
CA GLY A 44 -9.49 -12.65 -15.34
C GLY A 44 -9.93 -11.87 -14.10
N ASN A 45 -9.19 -10.87 -13.68
CA ASN A 45 -9.51 -10.03 -12.50
C ASN A 45 -9.87 -10.83 -11.23
N ARG A 46 -9.25 -12.00 -11.07
CA ARG A 46 -9.54 -12.95 -10.01
C ARG A 46 -8.23 -13.53 -9.46
N PHE A 47 -8.14 -13.75 -8.15
CA PHE A 47 -7.03 -14.46 -7.54
C PHE A 47 -7.05 -15.93 -7.95
N THR A 48 -5.89 -16.49 -8.30
CA THR A 48 -5.73 -17.94 -8.51
C THR A 48 -5.82 -18.69 -7.17
N ASP A 49 -6.13 -19.99 -7.24
CA ASP A 49 -6.21 -20.80 -6.01
C ASP A 49 -4.85 -20.86 -5.29
N GLU A 50 -3.74 -20.89 -6.04
CA GLU A 50 -2.40 -20.86 -5.47
C GLU A 50 -2.10 -19.53 -4.76
N ALA A 51 -2.54 -18.40 -5.33
CA ALA A 51 -2.38 -17.09 -4.70
C ALA A 51 -3.21 -17.01 -3.40
N VAL A 52 -4.44 -17.53 -3.42
CA VAL A 52 -5.30 -17.63 -2.24
C VAL A 52 -4.64 -18.46 -1.15
N MET A 53 -4.07 -19.63 -1.49
CA MET A 53 -3.37 -20.49 -0.53
C MET A 53 -2.16 -19.79 0.09
N ARG A 54 -1.29 -19.16 -0.72
CA ARG A 54 -0.15 -18.38 -0.21
C ARG A 54 -0.59 -17.26 0.74
N GLY A 55 -1.69 -16.59 0.42
CA GLY A 55 -2.26 -15.57 1.29
C GLY A 55 -2.71 -16.15 2.64
N ILE A 56 -3.45 -17.25 2.65
CA ILE A 56 -3.91 -17.93 3.87
C ILE A 56 -2.73 -18.36 4.74
N GLU A 57 -1.72 -19.01 4.17
CA GLU A 57 -0.51 -19.46 4.89
C GLU A 57 0.23 -18.27 5.52
N CYS A 58 0.32 -17.14 4.80
CA CYS A 58 0.90 -15.91 5.31
C CYS A 58 0.17 -15.42 6.57
N PHE A 59 -1.17 -15.35 6.52
CA PHE A 59 -1.97 -14.88 7.65
C PHE A 59 -1.92 -15.85 8.84
N CYS A 60 -1.89 -17.17 8.61
CA CYS A 60 -1.67 -18.16 9.68
C CYS A 60 -0.31 -17.95 10.36
N THR A 61 0.76 -17.72 9.57
CA THR A 61 2.10 -17.43 10.10
C THR A 61 2.09 -16.14 10.93
N PHE A 62 1.45 -15.08 10.43
CA PHE A 62 1.35 -13.81 11.16
C PHE A 62 0.55 -13.94 12.45
N LYS A 63 -0.54 -14.75 12.44
CA LYS A 63 -1.29 -15.03 13.66
C LYS A 63 -0.44 -15.68 14.74
N MET A 64 0.32 -16.71 14.39
CA MET A 64 1.26 -17.36 15.32
C MET A 64 2.27 -16.35 15.88
N THR A 65 2.86 -15.53 15.03
CA THR A 65 3.81 -14.49 15.46
C THR A 65 3.15 -13.48 16.41
N MET A 66 1.95 -12.99 16.08
CA MET A 66 1.23 -12.07 16.96
C MET A 66 0.93 -12.68 18.34
N ASP A 67 0.60 -13.99 18.39
CA ASP A 67 0.37 -14.70 19.64
C ASP A 67 1.65 -14.83 20.47
N GLU A 68 2.79 -15.13 19.85
CA GLU A 68 4.10 -15.19 20.50
C GLU A 68 4.49 -13.83 21.13
N TYR A 69 4.17 -12.72 20.47
CA TYR A 69 4.42 -11.38 20.97
C TYR A 69 3.36 -10.88 21.96
N GLY A 70 2.26 -11.62 22.17
CA GLY A 70 1.16 -11.23 23.07
C GLY A 70 0.40 -10.03 22.56
N THR A 71 0.11 -9.99 21.25
CA THR A 71 -0.62 -8.90 20.61
C THR A 71 -2.03 -8.78 21.16
N GLU A 72 -2.37 -7.64 21.75
CA GLU A 72 -3.71 -7.37 22.30
C GLU A 72 -4.68 -6.82 21.26
N LYS A 73 -4.18 -5.98 20.35
CA LYS A 73 -4.97 -5.36 19.30
C LYS A 73 -4.19 -5.38 17.99
N TYR A 74 -4.91 -5.58 16.93
CA TYR A 74 -4.35 -5.47 15.57
C TYR A 74 -5.33 -4.79 14.64
N ARG A 75 -4.80 -4.28 13.55
CA ARG A 75 -5.55 -3.93 12.34
C ARG A 75 -4.92 -4.63 11.16
N ALA A 76 -5.72 -5.30 10.34
CA ALA A 76 -5.27 -5.94 9.10
C ALA A 76 -6.06 -5.35 7.94
N ILE A 77 -5.36 -4.76 7.00
CA ILE A 77 -5.94 -4.12 5.82
C ILE A 77 -5.48 -4.80 4.53
N ALA A 78 -6.35 -4.74 3.53
CA ALA A 78 -6.05 -5.14 2.16
C ALA A 78 -6.38 -4.01 1.20
N THR A 79 -5.56 -3.83 0.19
CA THR A 79 -5.60 -2.68 -0.72
C THR A 79 -6.03 -3.06 -2.15
N ALA A 80 -5.46 -2.43 -3.16
CA ALA A 80 -5.89 -2.47 -4.56
C ALA A 80 -6.22 -3.87 -5.10
N ALA A 81 -5.38 -4.89 -4.87
CA ALA A 81 -5.61 -6.23 -5.41
C ALA A 81 -6.91 -6.85 -4.88
N CYS A 82 -7.18 -6.73 -3.57
CA CYS A 82 -8.41 -7.25 -2.97
C CYS A 82 -9.65 -6.43 -3.34
N ARG A 83 -9.48 -5.12 -3.55
CA ARG A 83 -10.56 -4.22 -4.00
C ARG A 83 -11.06 -4.57 -5.40
N THR A 84 -10.13 -4.92 -6.29
CA THR A 84 -10.44 -5.16 -7.71
C THR A 84 -10.78 -6.61 -8.01
N ALA A 85 -10.26 -7.57 -7.24
CA ALA A 85 -10.52 -8.99 -7.49
C ALA A 85 -11.97 -9.37 -7.22
N GLU A 86 -12.62 -10.07 -8.17
CA GLU A 86 -13.98 -10.59 -8.02
C GLU A 86 -14.16 -11.51 -6.81
N ASN A 87 -13.10 -12.24 -6.44
CA ASN A 87 -13.08 -13.11 -5.26
C ASN A 87 -12.38 -12.49 -4.04
N GLY A 88 -12.15 -11.17 -4.02
CA GLY A 88 -11.49 -10.49 -2.91
C GLY A 88 -12.23 -10.62 -1.59
N ALA A 89 -13.55 -10.44 -1.59
CA ALA A 89 -14.38 -10.60 -0.39
C ALA A 89 -14.45 -12.06 0.09
N GLU A 90 -14.47 -13.03 -0.83
CA GLU A 90 -14.41 -14.45 -0.49
C GLU A 90 -13.05 -14.80 0.14
N PHE A 91 -11.98 -14.26 -0.41
CA PHE A 91 -10.63 -14.43 0.13
C PHE A 91 -10.52 -13.89 1.56
N ALA A 92 -11.03 -12.69 1.85
CA ALA A 92 -11.05 -12.13 3.19
C ALA A 92 -11.81 -13.03 4.19
N LYS A 93 -12.94 -13.64 3.77
CA LYS A 93 -13.67 -14.63 4.58
C LYS A 93 -12.84 -15.89 4.86
N LYS A 94 -12.11 -16.41 3.85
CA LYS A 94 -11.22 -17.56 4.03
C LYS A 94 -10.07 -17.26 5.00
N ILE A 95 -9.47 -16.06 4.91
CA ILE A 95 -8.47 -15.59 5.88
C ILE A 95 -9.03 -15.67 7.30
N LYS A 96 -10.22 -15.09 7.54
CA LYS A 96 -10.84 -15.11 8.88
C LYS A 96 -11.10 -16.52 9.38
N GLN A 97 -11.61 -17.40 8.53
CA GLN A 97 -11.91 -18.79 8.88
C GLN A 97 -10.65 -19.60 9.26
N GLN A 98 -9.54 -19.38 8.57
CA GLN A 98 -8.31 -20.18 8.73
C GLN A 98 -7.34 -19.60 9.77
N SER A 99 -7.20 -18.28 9.83
CA SER A 99 -6.26 -17.61 10.73
C SER A 99 -6.90 -16.92 11.93
N GLY A 100 -8.21 -16.71 11.91
CA GLY A 100 -8.92 -15.90 12.92
C GLY A 100 -8.72 -14.38 12.75
N ILE A 101 -7.95 -13.93 11.74
CA ILE A 101 -7.69 -12.51 11.50
C ILE A 101 -8.82 -11.92 10.66
N ASP A 102 -9.43 -10.84 11.15
CA ASP A 102 -10.33 -10.01 10.35
C ASP A 102 -9.53 -9.14 9.39
N LEU A 103 -9.73 -9.35 8.08
CA LEU A 103 -9.10 -8.58 7.02
C LEU A 103 -10.10 -7.56 6.46
N GLU A 104 -9.78 -6.30 6.61
CA GLU A 104 -10.56 -5.16 6.13
C GLU A 104 -10.08 -4.74 4.73
N ILE A 105 -10.97 -4.75 3.74
CA ILE A 105 -10.66 -4.23 2.39
C ILE A 105 -10.99 -2.74 2.41
N ILE A 106 -9.96 -1.90 2.41
CA ILE A 106 -10.09 -0.45 2.48
C ILE A 106 -10.23 0.18 1.09
N ASP A 107 -10.88 1.33 1.01
CA ASP A 107 -10.94 2.11 -0.23
C ASP A 107 -9.63 2.88 -0.51
N GLY A 108 -9.55 3.50 -1.70
CA GLY A 108 -8.34 4.23 -2.10
C GLY A 108 -8.12 5.52 -1.30
N TYR A 109 -9.17 6.13 -0.78
CA TYR A 109 -9.03 7.33 0.06
C TYR A 109 -8.44 6.99 1.43
N GLU A 110 -8.93 5.95 2.06
CA GLU A 110 -8.39 5.47 3.34
C GLU A 110 -6.95 4.98 3.20
N GLU A 111 -6.63 4.29 2.10
CA GLU A 111 -5.24 3.91 1.75
C GLU A 111 -4.34 5.15 1.66
N ALA A 112 -4.78 6.21 0.96
CA ALA A 112 -4.04 7.47 0.86
C ALA A 112 -3.85 8.15 2.23
N VAL A 113 -4.86 8.13 3.10
CA VAL A 113 -4.76 8.67 4.47
C VAL A 113 -3.71 7.92 5.30
N LEU A 114 -3.71 6.59 5.23
CA LEU A 114 -2.75 5.76 5.97
C LEU A 114 -1.33 5.94 5.44
N ASN A 115 -1.15 5.99 4.12
CA ASN A 115 0.14 6.25 3.48
C ASN A 115 0.68 7.64 3.85
N LEU A 116 -0.18 8.66 3.82
CA LEU A 116 0.19 10.02 4.24
C LEU A 116 0.67 10.04 5.69
N LYS A 117 -0.07 9.45 6.61
CA LYS A 117 0.33 9.38 8.03
C LYS A 117 1.67 8.66 8.21
N GLY A 118 1.85 7.53 7.52
CA GLY A 118 3.10 6.78 7.56
C GLY A 118 4.29 7.54 6.98
N ALA A 119 4.10 8.23 5.85
CA ALA A 119 5.12 9.04 5.20
C ALA A 119 5.57 10.20 6.09
N LEU A 120 4.63 10.90 6.72
CA LEU A 120 4.91 12.06 7.57
C LEU A 120 5.73 11.74 8.82
N LEU A 121 5.70 10.49 9.32
CA LEU A 121 6.53 10.09 10.46
C LEU A 121 8.03 10.20 10.18
N ASN A 122 8.45 10.18 8.92
CA ASN A 122 9.86 10.17 8.52
C ASN A 122 10.29 11.47 7.80
N VAL A 123 9.40 12.46 7.64
CA VAL A 123 9.73 13.71 6.96
C VAL A 123 10.41 14.67 7.94
N GLN A 124 11.67 14.98 7.65
CA GLN A 124 12.51 15.88 8.46
C GLN A 124 12.48 17.35 8.00
N ASP A 125 11.92 17.65 6.83
CA ASP A 125 11.81 19.03 6.34
C ASP A 125 10.71 19.77 7.09
N GLU A 126 11.08 20.60 8.05
CA GLU A 126 10.14 21.36 8.90
C GLU A 126 9.58 22.63 8.23
N LYS A 127 10.10 23.02 7.05
CA LYS A 127 9.78 24.31 6.43
C LYS A 127 8.56 24.28 5.52
N ALA A 128 8.29 23.16 4.85
CA ALA A 128 7.19 23.06 3.91
C ALA A 128 5.84 22.92 4.61
N GLY A 129 4.86 23.74 4.26
CA GLY A 129 3.47 23.66 4.74
C GLY A 129 2.66 22.54 4.09
N TYR A 130 3.12 22.03 2.96
CA TYR A 130 2.45 21.00 2.17
C TYR A 130 3.38 19.85 1.83
N VAL A 131 2.78 18.69 1.50
CA VAL A 131 3.51 17.50 1.06
C VAL A 131 2.81 16.87 -0.14
N VAL A 132 3.58 16.42 -1.10
CA VAL A 132 3.15 15.45 -2.12
C VAL A 132 3.77 14.11 -1.76
N VAL A 133 2.92 13.14 -1.44
CA VAL A 133 3.32 11.74 -1.23
C VAL A 133 3.09 10.97 -2.51
N TYR A 134 4.12 10.28 -2.98
CA TYR A 134 4.09 9.39 -4.12
C TYR A 134 4.37 7.97 -3.61
N ASP A 135 3.36 7.11 -3.60
CA ASP A 135 3.49 5.73 -3.12
C ASP A 135 3.43 4.74 -4.27
N LEU A 136 4.57 4.14 -4.58
CA LEU A 136 4.69 3.14 -5.65
C LEU A 136 4.37 1.75 -5.11
N GLY A 137 3.16 1.29 -5.34
CA GLY A 137 2.74 -0.07 -5.05
C GLY A 137 3.08 -1.07 -6.17
N GLY A 138 2.68 -2.32 -5.97
CA GLY A 138 2.85 -3.37 -6.99
C GLY A 138 1.83 -3.29 -8.14
N GLY A 139 0.61 -2.83 -7.86
CA GLY A 139 -0.50 -2.78 -8.82
C GLY A 139 -1.05 -1.38 -9.09
N SER A 140 -0.74 -0.40 -8.25
CA SER A 140 -1.14 1.00 -8.39
C SER A 140 -0.06 1.93 -7.86
N THR A 141 -0.21 3.22 -8.15
CA THR A 141 0.61 4.29 -7.58
C THR A 141 -0.32 5.38 -7.09
N GLU A 142 -0.25 5.70 -5.83
CA GLU A 142 -1.02 6.77 -5.21
C GLU A 142 -0.20 8.05 -5.20
N ILE A 143 -0.81 9.16 -5.67
CA ILE A 143 -0.21 10.50 -5.60
C ILE A 143 -1.15 11.38 -4.78
N THR A 144 -0.67 11.90 -3.65
CA THR A 144 -1.50 12.63 -2.69
C THR A 144 -0.85 13.97 -2.35
N LEU A 145 -1.57 15.08 -2.56
CA LEU A 145 -1.24 16.39 -2.02
C LEU A 145 -1.99 16.59 -0.70
N ALA A 146 -1.28 16.99 0.34
CA ALA A 146 -1.85 17.19 1.65
C ALA A 146 -1.20 18.35 2.41
N THR A 147 -1.88 18.85 3.45
CA THR A 147 -1.29 19.77 4.42
C THR A 147 -0.36 19.03 5.37
N ARG A 148 0.70 19.71 5.84
CA ARG A 148 1.58 19.25 6.91
C ARG A 148 1.19 19.90 8.22
N SER A 149 0.09 19.49 8.77
CA SER A 149 -0.40 19.92 10.08
C SER A 149 -0.40 18.76 11.06
N ALA A 150 -0.66 19.01 12.35
CA ALA A 150 -0.83 17.94 13.34
C ALA A 150 -1.96 16.97 12.97
N GLU A 151 -2.97 17.47 12.26
CA GLU A 151 -4.01 16.67 11.58
C GLU A 151 -3.92 16.94 10.08
N PRO A 152 -3.14 16.14 9.33
CA PRO A 152 -2.92 16.37 7.91
C PRO A 152 -4.22 16.12 7.12
N GLY A 153 -4.60 17.10 6.31
CA GLY A 153 -5.76 17.04 5.42
C GLY A 153 -5.34 16.75 3.99
N ILE A 154 -5.96 15.75 3.36
CA ILE A 154 -5.79 15.50 1.93
C ILE A 154 -6.50 16.61 1.15
N LEU A 155 -5.76 17.29 0.29
CA LEU A 155 -6.26 18.32 -0.62
C LEU A 155 -6.62 17.75 -1.99
N HIS A 156 -5.83 16.80 -2.47
CA HIS A 156 -6.08 16.09 -3.73
C HIS A 156 -5.38 14.74 -3.70
N THR A 157 -6.02 13.71 -4.26
CA THR A 157 -5.41 12.38 -4.39
C THR A 157 -5.85 11.74 -5.70
N VAL A 158 -4.97 10.96 -6.30
CA VAL A 158 -5.23 10.14 -7.47
C VAL A 158 -4.57 8.78 -7.31
N SER A 159 -5.26 7.73 -7.71
CA SER A 159 -4.68 6.40 -7.86
C SER A 159 -4.44 6.15 -9.35
N VAL A 160 -3.18 6.01 -9.70
CA VAL A 160 -2.74 5.63 -11.05
C VAL A 160 -2.79 4.10 -11.13
N PRO A 161 -3.43 3.49 -12.16
CA PRO A 161 -3.60 2.04 -12.24
C PRO A 161 -2.33 1.29 -12.68
N TRP A 162 -1.18 1.90 -12.45
CA TRP A 162 0.15 1.36 -12.72
C TRP A 162 0.99 1.35 -11.46
N GLY A 163 1.40 0.16 -11.05
CA GLY A 163 2.43 -0.09 -10.04
C GLY A 163 3.63 -0.79 -10.67
N ALA A 164 4.65 -1.02 -9.89
CA ALA A 164 5.92 -1.58 -10.38
C ALA A 164 5.73 -2.93 -11.10
N ARG A 165 4.79 -3.77 -10.65
CA ARG A 165 4.60 -5.11 -11.16
C ARG A 165 3.75 -5.14 -12.43
N ASN A 166 2.54 -4.61 -12.39
CA ASN A 166 1.63 -4.66 -13.54
C ASN A 166 2.15 -3.83 -14.72
N ALA A 167 2.87 -2.74 -14.44
CA ALA A 167 3.59 -1.99 -15.47
C ALA A 167 4.70 -2.84 -16.12
N ALA A 168 5.53 -3.52 -15.31
CA ALA A 168 6.57 -4.40 -15.83
C ALA A 168 6.01 -5.55 -16.66
N GLU A 169 4.88 -6.14 -16.24
CA GLU A 169 4.21 -7.19 -17.00
C GLU A 169 3.65 -6.69 -18.35
N LYS A 170 2.91 -5.55 -18.33
CA LYS A 170 2.27 -5.01 -19.54
C LYS A 170 3.26 -4.54 -20.59
N PHE A 171 4.30 -3.83 -20.14
CA PHE A 171 5.30 -3.21 -21.04
C PHE A 171 6.52 -4.12 -21.31
N GLY A 172 6.55 -5.33 -20.73
CA GLY A 172 7.64 -6.29 -20.94
C GLY A 172 8.97 -5.86 -20.30
N LEU A 173 8.95 -5.02 -19.26
CA LEU A 173 10.12 -4.42 -18.62
C LEU A 173 10.80 -5.39 -17.62
N LYS A 174 10.99 -6.65 -18.00
CA LYS A 174 11.84 -7.58 -17.23
C LYS A 174 13.32 -7.23 -17.36
N GLU A 175 13.68 -6.66 -18.49
CA GLU A 175 14.99 -6.05 -18.79
C GLU A 175 14.75 -4.65 -19.33
N TYR A 176 15.75 -3.78 -19.23
CA TYR A 176 15.61 -2.42 -19.71
C TYR A 176 15.45 -2.39 -21.24
N ASP A 177 14.29 -1.92 -21.68
CA ASP A 177 13.97 -1.63 -23.08
C ASP A 177 13.58 -0.15 -23.19
N PRO A 178 14.36 0.70 -23.91
CA PRO A 178 14.07 2.11 -24.00
C PRO A 178 12.75 2.42 -24.73
N VAL A 179 12.28 1.57 -25.64
CA VAL A 179 11.00 1.76 -26.34
C VAL A 179 9.84 1.46 -25.41
N ALA A 180 9.93 0.36 -24.66
CA ALA A 180 8.93 0.01 -23.67
C ALA A 180 8.89 1.04 -22.53
N ALA A 181 10.05 1.51 -22.07
CA ALA A 181 10.15 2.56 -21.06
C ALA A 181 9.51 3.88 -21.53
N ALA A 182 9.73 4.30 -22.78
CA ALA A 182 9.11 5.50 -23.33
C ALA A 182 7.58 5.40 -23.40
N ARG A 183 7.03 4.23 -23.75
CA ARG A 183 5.57 3.99 -23.74
C ARG A 183 4.98 4.08 -22.33
N LEU A 184 5.66 3.49 -21.35
CA LEU A 184 5.24 3.58 -19.94
C LEU A 184 5.29 5.04 -19.47
N ASP A 185 6.38 5.79 -19.80
CA ASP A 185 6.53 7.20 -19.44
C ASP A 185 5.39 8.05 -20.02
N GLU A 186 5.04 7.87 -21.29
CA GLU A 186 3.92 8.57 -21.92
C GLU A 186 2.60 8.33 -21.18
N GLU A 187 2.33 7.07 -20.83
CA GLU A 187 1.09 6.70 -20.14
C GLU A 187 1.04 7.26 -18.70
N ILE A 188 2.13 7.14 -17.93
CA ILE A 188 2.20 7.67 -16.54
C ILE A 188 2.21 9.20 -16.53
N SER A 189 2.92 9.81 -17.47
CA SER A 189 3.01 11.27 -17.58
C SER A 189 1.64 11.94 -17.79
N ALA A 190 0.68 11.25 -18.40
CA ALA A 190 -0.68 11.76 -18.53
C ALA A 190 -1.35 11.94 -17.16
N TYR A 191 -1.21 10.95 -16.27
CA TYR A 191 -1.74 11.02 -14.90
C TYR A 191 -1.03 12.09 -14.06
N SER A 192 0.30 12.17 -14.16
CA SER A 192 1.09 13.18 -13.43
C SER A 192 0.73 14.61 -13.85
N ARG A 193 0.58 14.86 -15.15
CA ARG A 193 0.13 16.17 -15.67
C ARG A 193 -1.29 16.50 -15.22
N ALA A 194 -2.20 15.52 -15.23
CA ALA A 194 -3.55 15.70 -14.72
C ALA A 194 -3.54 16.06 -13.23
N PHE A 195 -2.77 15.32 -12.42
CA PHE A 195 -2.61 15.60 -11.00
C PHE A 195 -2.09 17.02 -10.75
N VAL A 196 -1.02 17.45 -11.41
CA VAL A 196 -0.44 18.81 -11.25
C VAL A 196 -1.48 19.88 -11.54
N ARG A 197 -2.25 19.72 -12.63
CA ARG A 197 -3.30 20.66 -13.02
C ARG A 197 -4.46 20.67 -12.02
N ASP A 198 -5.00 19.50 -11.70
CA ASP A 198 -6.24 19.36 -10.93
C ASP A 198 -6.02 19.66 -9.44
N ALA A 199 -4.86 19.32 -8.91
CA ALA A 199 -4.41 19.72 -7.57
C ALA A 199 -4.03 21.20 -7.49
N GLY A 200 -3.82 21.87 -8.62
CA GLY A 200 -3.34 23.27 -8.67
C GLY A 200 -1.97 23.42 -8.02
N LEU A 201 -1.05 22.48 -8.26
CA LEU A 201 0.22 22.33 -7.54
C LEU A 201 1.11 23.59 -7.63
N GLU A 202 0.98 24.38 -8.70
CA GLU A 202 1.70 25.66 -8.87
C GLU A 202 1.42 26.67 -7.74
N LYS A 203 0.24 26.61 -7.10
CA LYS A 203 -0.11 27.50 -5.97
C LYS A 203 0.75 27.25 -4.74
N TYR A 204 1.37 26.10 -4.62
CA TYR A 204 2.17 25.66 -3.47
C TYR A 204 3.67 25.71 -3.75
N ARG A 205 4.07 26.30 -4.88
CA ARG A 205 5.47 26.38 -5.31
C ARG A 205 6.35 27.04 -4.26
N GLY A 206 7.40 26.32 -3.84
CA GLY A 206 8.33 26.78 -2.79
C GLY A 206 7.87 26.45 -1.35
N ASP A 207 6.66 25.91 -1.17
CA ASP A 207 6.09 25.50 0.14
C ASP A 207 5.63 24.02 0.15
N VAL A 208 6.10 23.22 -0.78
CA VAL A 208 5.77 21.80 -0.91
C VAL A 208 7.02 20.96 -0.86
N CYS A 209 7.02 19.89 -0.05
CA CYS A 209 8.02 18.83 -0.09
C CYS A 209 7.46 17.58 -0.78
N PHE A 210 8.36 16.77 -1.37
CA PHE A 210 8.00 15.53 -2.04
C PHE A 210 8.55 14.34 -1.25
N VAL A 211 7.71 13.35 -1.05
CA VAL A 211 8.05 12.11 -0.34
C VAL A 211 7.68 10.94 -1.21
N ALA A 212 8.65 10.08 -1.52
CA ALA A 212 8.41 8.82 -2.22
C ALA A 212 8.43 7.67 -1.22
N THR A 213 7.45 6.80 -1.32
CA THR A 213 7.37 5.52 -0.62
C THR A 213 7.22 4.39 -1.63
N SER A 214 7.57 3.18 -1.24
CA SER A 214 7.34 1.99 -2.05
C SER A 214 6.98 0.79 -1.18
N SER A 215 6.08 -0.01 -1.69
CA SER A 215 5.60 -1.21 -1.02
C SER A 215 6.29 -2.49 -1.54
#